data_00144a66db01be91da9fba7363a580b1
#
_entry.id   00144a66db01be91da9fba7363a580b1
#
_cell.length_a   1.000
_cell.length_b   1.000
_cell.length_c   1.000
_cell.angle_alpha   90.00
_cell.angle_beta   90.00
_cell.angle_gamma   90.00
#
_symmetry.space_group_name_H-M   'P 1'
#
loop_
_entity.id
_entity.type
_entity.pdbx_description
1 polymer ?
#
loop_
_entity_poly.entity_id
_entity_poly.type
_entity_poly.pdbx_seq_one_letter_code
_entity_poly.pdbx_strand_id
1 'polypeptide(L)'
;MDAEDPLFILYTSGSTGKPKGVVHSVAGYMVYTNYTFVNVFQYQPNDLFFCTADIGWITGHSYIVYAPLSAGGTSLMFEGIPTFPDAGRFWDIIDKFKVNILYTAPTAIRSLMGFGLGPVQGHDLSSLKVLGTVGEPINEEAWHWYDENIGKKKCPIVDTWWQTETGGIMISNMAGITEGKPGWATYPMPGVKTILVDDKGDEINTMEDGLYRGNLCITQPWPATIRTTYGDHERCRTNYFATYPNLYFTGDGALKNELGQIRITGRVDDVLNVSGHRIGTAEVENAINMHAGVVESAVVGYPHDVKGQGIYAYVIYTGSHGQDTHGTADIIRKDILQTVTRIIGPIAKPDKIQFVSGLPKTRSGKIMRRILRKVAEGELKSLGDTSTLLDPAVVDEIVKGVL
;
A
#
# COMPACT_ATOMS: atom_id res chain seq x y z
N MET A 1 -7.31 12.84 31.32
CA MET A 1 -6.23 13.04 30.33
C MET A 1 -6.51 14.35 29.61
N ASP A 2 -5.47 15.13 29.40
CA ASP A 2 -5.58 16.32 28.56
C ASP A 2 -5.71 15.94 27.08
N ALA A 3 -6.31 16.83 26.29
CA ALA A 3 -6.52 16.61 24.86
C ALA A 3 -5.20 16.37 24.07
N GLU A 4 -4.13 17.02 24.50
CA GLU A 4 -2.81 16.90 23.89
C GLU A 4 -1.86 15.93 24.60
N ASP A 5 -2.34 15.21 25.63
CA ASP A 5 -1.54 14.12 26.20
C ASP A 5 -1.16 13.12 25.12
N PRO A 6 0.08 12.59 25.09
CA PRO A 6 0.46 11.54 24.19
C PRO A 6 -0.41 10.28 24.38
N LEU A 7 -1.03 9.80 23.30
CA LEU A 7 -1.80 8.56 23.33
C LEU A 7 -0.90 7.35 23.16
N PHE A 8 -0.03 7.40 22.16
CA PHE A 8 0.98 6.37 21.89
C PHE A 8 2.16 6.91 21.08
N ILE A 9 3.22 6.14 21.03
CA ILE A 9 4.39 6.33 20.17
C ILE A 9 4.51 5.10 19.29
N LEU A 10 4.41 5.27 17.97
CA LEU A 10 4.57 4.17 17.03
C LEU A 10 5.82 4.36 16.17
N TYR A 11 6.73 3.39 16.26
CA TYR A 11 7.96 3.42 15.48
C TYR A 11 7.73 2.91 14.06
N THR A 12 8.19 3.71 13.09
CA THR A 12 8.17 3.36 11.66
C THR A 12 9.57 3.33 11.11
N SER A 13 9.81 2.50 10.07
CA SER A 13 11.06 2.52 9.33
C SER A 13 11.21 3.86 8.62
N GLY A 14 12.25 4.61 8.93
CA GLY A 14 12.57 5.84 8.19
C GLY A 14 13.33 5.55 6.91
N SER A 15 13.17 6.37 5.87
CA SER A 15 13.99 6.35 4.65
C SER A 15 15.50 6.49 4.94
N THR A 16 15.86 7.13 6.04
CA THR A 16 17.23 7.35 6.50
C THR A 16 17.83 6.21 7.36
N GLY A 17 17.15 5.09 7.50
CA GLY A 17 17.65 3.89 8.20
C GLY A 17 17.36 3.82 9.70
N LYS A 18 17.27 4.94 10.44
CA LYS A 18 16.87 4.91 11.86
C LYS A 18 15.34 4.96 11.98
N PRO A 19 14.72 4.07 12.78
CA PRO A 19 13.29 4.17 13.08
C PRO A 19 12.94 5.53 13.69
N LYS A 20 11.74 6.03 13.39
CA LYS A 20 11.20 7.28 13.95
C LYS A 20 9.93 6.97 14.75
N GLY A 21 9.84 7.45 15.99
CA GLY A 21 8.67 7.26 16.83
C GLY A 21 7.62 8.35 16.55
N VAL A 22 6.59 8.02 15.81
CA VAL A 22 5.47 8.95 15.53
C VAL A 22 4.62 9.09 16.78
N VAL A 23 4.39 10.32 17.23
CA VAL A 23 3.60 10.65 18.41
C VAL A 23 2.23 11.17 18.00
N HIS A 24 1.17 10.54 18.50
CA HIS A 24 -0.20 11.03 18.40
C HIS A 24 -0.77 11.41 19.76
N SER A 25 -1.57 12.50 19.79
CA SER A 25 -2.27 12.95 21.00
C SER A 25 -3.66 12.33 21.11
N VAL A 26 -4.20 12.32 22.33
CA VAL A 26 -5.46 11.66 22.68
C VAL A 26 -6.63 12.18 21.85
N ALA A 27 -6.98 13.45 22.00
CA ALA A 27 -8.25 13.94 21.45
C ALA A 27 -8.24 13.99 19.91
N GLY A 28 -7.19 14.56 19.32
CA GLY A 28 -7.13 14.71 17.86
C GLY A 28 -7.18 13.38 17.14
N TYR A 29 -6.43 12.40 17.62
CA TYR A 29 -6.40 11.06 17.04
C TYR A 29 -7.74 10.33 17.21
N MET A 30 -8.31 10.32 18.42
CA MET A 30 -9.57 9.65 18.69
C MET A 30 -10.74 10.22 17.89
N VAL A 31 -10.85 11.56 17.83
CA VAL A 31 -11.88 12.23 17.04
C VAL A 31 -11.79 11.87 15.56
N TYR A 32 -10.56 11.92 15.01
CA TYR A 32 -10.37 11.71 13.58
C TYR A 32 -10.54 10.25 13.18
N THR A 33 -10.02 9.32 13.95
CA THR A 33 -10.17 7.88 13.66
C THR A 33 -11.63 7.43 13.78
N ASN A 34 -12.36 7.91 14.80
CA ASN A 34 -13.79 7.66 14.93
C ASN A 34 -14.56 8.22 13.71
N TYR A 35 -14.32 9.50 13.38
CA TYR A 35 -14.95 10.16 12.24
C TYR A 35 -14.76 9.38 10.94
N THR A 36 -13.52 8.99 10.62
CA THR A 36 -13.22 8.28 9.40
C THR A 36 -13.77 6.86 9.40
N PHE A 37 -13.73 6.16 10.53
CA PHE A 37 -14.30 4.82 10.67
C PHE A 37 -15.80 4.82 10.38
N VAL A 38 -16.56 5.67 11.05
CA VAL A 38 -18.02 5.71 10.90
C VAL A 38 -18.41 6.12 9.48
N ASN A 39 -17.74 7.11 8.91
CA ASN A 39 -18.15 7.68 7.62
C ASN A 39 -17.60 6.90 6.40
N VAL A 40 -16.38 6.40 6.44
CA VAL A 40 -15.81 5.63 5.31
C VAL A 40 -16.52 4.29 5.19
N PHE A 41 -16.65 3.56 6.29
CA PHE A 41 -17.26 2.24 6.28
C PHE A 41 -18.79 2.25 6.44
N GLN A 42 -19.41 3.42 6.66
CA GLN A 42 -20.84 3.53 6.98
C GLN A 42 -21.27 2.59 8.10
N TYR A 43 -20.38 2.51 9.12
CA TYR A 43 -20.54 1.61 10.26
C TYR A 43 -21.90 1.81 10.94
N GLN A 44 -22.62 0.72 11.19
CA GLN A 44 -23.89 0.72 11.90
C GLN A 44 -23.76 -0.03 13.23
N PRO A 45 -24.55 0.34 14.24
CA PRO A 45 -24.60 -0.42 15.50
C PRO A 45 -24.83 -1.90 15.23
N ASN A 46 -24.06 -2.76 15.90
CA ASN A 46 -24.02 -4.21 15.78
C ASN A 46 -23.32 -4.76 14.52
N ASP A 47 -22.77 -3.93 13.66
CA ASP A 47 -21.88 -4.45 12.61
C ASP A 47 -20.61 -5.01 13.27
N LEU A 48 -20.18 -6.18 12.79
CA LEU A 48 -18.91 -6.78 13.14
C LEU A 48 -17.84 -6.35 12.13
N PHE A 49 -16.83 -5.66 12.63
CA PHE A 49 -15.69 -5.17 11.85
C PHE A 49 -14.52 -6.13 11.96
N PHE A 50 -13.99 -6.57 10.84
CA PHE A 50 -12.82 -7.44 10.76
C PHE A 50 -11.70 -6.75 9.98
N CYS A 51 -10.70 -6.25 10.70
CA CYS A 51 -9.47 -5.74 10.11
C CYS A 51 -8.37 -6.80 10.28
N THR A 52 -7.73 -7.19 9.19
CA THR A 52 -6.71 -8.24 9.19
C THR A 52 -5.29 -7.72 9.42
N ALA A 53 -5.13 -6.42 9.70
CA ALA A 53 -3.83 -5.83 9.96
C ALA A 53 -3.25 -6.32 11.29
N ASP A 54 -1.91 -6.30 11.38
CA ASP A 54 -1.22 -6.54 12.64
C ASP A 54 -1.49 -5.37 13.61
N ILE A 55 -1.82 -5.69 14.84
CA ILE A 55 -2.12 -4.72 15.90
C ILE A 55 -0.91 -3.82 16.23
N GLY A 56 0.30 -4.26 15.96
CA GLY A 56 1.53 -3.49 16.13
C GLY A 56 1.75 -2.37 15.10
N TRP A 57 0.92 -2.30 14.06
CA TRP A 57 0.98 -1.27 13.03
C TRP A 57 -0.11 -0.22 13.21
N ILE A 58 0.07 0.93 12.55
CA ILE A 58 -0.90 2.02 12.66
C ILE A 58 -2.32 1.60 12.26
N THR A 59 -2.47 0.73 11.27
CA THR A 59 -3.78 0.24 10.85
C THR A 59 -4.45 -0.55 11.97
N GLY A 60 -3.69 -1.38 12.69
CA GLY A 60 -4.20 -2.08 13.86
C GLY A 60 -4.57 -1.11 14.99
N HIS A 61 -3.71 -0.12 15.28
CA HIS A 61 -4.04 0.91 16.26
C HIS A 61 -5.34 1.64 15.89
N SER A 62 -5.39 2.21 14.69
CA SER A 62 -6.51 3.05 14.27
C SER A 62 -7.81 2.26 14.09
N TYR A 63 -7.77 1.11 13.40
CA TYR A 63 -8.96 0.41 12.89
C TYR A 63 -9.16 -1.01 13.43
N ILE A 64 -8.39 -1.44 14.42
CA ILE A 64 -8.76 -2.62 15.25
C ILE A 64 -9.14 -2.13 16.65
N VAL A 65 -8.33 -1.22 17.22
CA VAL A 65 -8.47 -0.81 18.63
C VAL A 65 -9.26 0.49 18.74
N TYR A 66 -8.69 1.62 18.33
CA TYR A 66 -9.20 2.93 18.74
C TYR A 66 -10.52 3.31 18.08
N ALA A 67 -10.60 3.26 16.77
CA ALA A 67 -11.79 3.72 16.05
C ALA A 67 -13.03 2.86 16.29
N PRO A 68 -12.98 1.51 16.14
CA PRO A 68 -14.15 0.68 16.40
C PRO A 68 -14.64 0.81 17.85
N LEU A 69 -13.73 0.77 18.83
CA LEU A 69 -14.11 0.85 20.24
C LEU A 69 -14.66 2.23 20.61
N SER A 70 -14.11 3.32 20.06
CA SER A 70 -14.64 4.67 20.28
C SER A 70 -16.02 4.89 19.66
N ALA A 71 -16.35 4.13 18.61
CA ALA A 71 -17.68 4.12 17.98
C ALA A 71 -18.67 3.18 18.70
N GLY A 72 -18.27 2.54 19.81
CA GLY A 72 -19.08 1.51 20.49
C GLY A 72 -19.24 0.23 19.67
N GLY A 73 -18.32 0.01 18.73
CA GLY A 73 -18.36 -1.11 17.79
C GLY A 73 -17.69 -2.38 18.31
N THR A 74 -17.96 -3.47 17.60
CA THR A 74 -17.30 -4.76 17.82
C THR A 74 -16.24 -4.98 16.74
N SER A 75 -14.98 -5.16 17.16
CA SER A 75 -13.86 -5.47 16.29
C SER A 75 -13.36 -6.88 16.53
N LEU A 76 -13.19 -7.63 15.45
CA LEU A 76 -12.61 -8.98 15.51
C LEU A 76 -11.10 -8.88 15.41
N MET A 77 -10.40 -9.48 16.39
CA MET A 77 -8.95 -9.63 16.38
C MET A 77 -8.56 -11.01 15.87
N PHE A 78 -7.65 -11.06 14.95
CA PHE A 78 -7.19 -12.28 14.29
C PHE A 78 -5.71 -12.52 14.59
N GLU A 79 -5.41 -13.67 15.19
CA GLU A 79 -4.05 -14.15 15.36
C GLU A 79 -3.74 -15.21 14.29
N GLY A 80 -2.92 -14.84 13.32
CA GLY A 80 -2.54 -15.74 12.23
C GLY A 80 -2.20 -15.02 10.93
N ILE A 81 -2.07 -15.81 9.88
CA ILE A 81 -1.86 -15.33 8.50
C ILE A 81 -3.00 -15.81 7.60
N PRO A 82 -3.27 -15.14 6.47
CA PRO A 82 -4.44 -15.44 5.63
C PRO A 82 -4.47 -16.86 5.06
N THR A 83 -3.31 -17.54 5.02
CA THR A 83 -3.13 -18.86 4.43
C THR A 83 -2.93 -19.99 5.44
N PHE A 84 -3.17 -19.75 6.74
CA PHE A 84 -3.03 -20.77 7.78
C PHE A 84 -4.36 -20.99 8.55
N PRO A 85 -4.82 -22.24 8.70
CA PRO A 85 -4.21 -23.50 8.24
C PRO A 85 -4.29 -23.72 6.74
N ASP A 86 -5.15 -22.98 6.05
CA ASP A 86 -5.33 -23.00 4.59
C ASP A 86 -5.84 -21.63 4.10
N ALA A 87 -5.96 -21.47 2.77
CA ALA A 87 -6.39 -20.23 2.13
C ALA A 87 -7.89 -19.90 2.31
N GLY A 88 -8.67 -20.76 2.94
CA GLY A 88 -10.07 -20.51 3.34
C GLY A 88 -10.21 -19.72 4.64
N ARG A 89 -9.13 -19.52 5.38
CA ARG A 89 -9.16 -18.98 6.75
C ARG A 89 -9.97 -17.69 6.94
N PHE A 90 -9.85 -16.72 6.03
CA PHE A 90 -10.63 -15.49 6.13
C PHE A 90 -12.12 -15.73 5.89
N TRP A 91 -12.43 -16.62 4.96
CA TRP A 91 -13.81 -16.95 4.59
C TRP A 91 -14.51 -17.73 5.70
N ASP A 92 -13.78 -18.66 6.36
CA ASP A 92 -14.26 -19.35 7.58
C ASP A 92 -14.63 -18.35 8.69
N ILE A 93 -13.79 -17.36 8.92
CA ILE A 93 -14.03 -16.33 9.96
C ILE A 93 -15.26 -15.50 9.60
N ILE A 94 -15.37 -15.05 8.35
CA ILE A 94 -16.49 -14.25 7.88
C ILE A 94 -17.80 -15.03 7.99
N ASP A 95 -17.81 -16.27 7.54
CA ASP A 95 -19.00 -17.14 7.60
C ASP A 95 -19.39 -17.43 9.06
N LYS A 96 -18.43 -17.90 9.87
CA LYS A 96 -18.67 -18.26 11.27
C LYS A 96 -19.20 -17.12 12.11
N PHE A 97 -18.60 -15.93 12.01
CA PHE A 97 -18.92 -14.79 12.85
C PHE A 97 -19.89 -13.80 12.18
N LYS A 98 -20.27 -14.03 10.93
CA LYS A 98 -21.12 -13.14 10.14
C LYS A 98 -20.59 -11.72 10.07
N VAL A 99 -19.32 -11.61 9.70
CA VAL A 99 -18.61 -10.32 9.56
C VAL A 99 -19.35 -9.43 8.55
N ASN A 100 -19.50 -8.16 8.90
CA ASN A 100 -20.19 -7.17 8.05
C ASN A 100 -19.22 -6.31 7.26
N ILE A 101 -18.04 -6.01 7.81
CA ILE A 101 -17.03 -5.15 7.18
C ILE A 101 -15.70 -5.86 7.22
N LEU A 102 -15.12 -6.14 6.05
CA LEU A 102 -13.76 -6.70 5.92
C LEU A 102 -12.80 -5.60 5.45
N TYR A 103 -11.73 -5.38 6.21
CA TYR A 103 -10.69 -4.41 5.91
C TYR A 103 -9.32 -5.08 5.88
N THR A 104 -8.70 -5.16 4.71
CA THR A 104 -7.48 -5.96 4.50
C THR A 104 -6.50 -5.30 3.53
N ALA A 105 -5.29 -5.85 3.44
CA ALA A 105 -4.27 -5.35 2.52
C ALA A 105 -4.43 -5.96 1.10
N PRO A 106 -4.19 -5.19 0.02
CA PRO A 106 -4.15 -5.72 -1.35
C PRO A 106 -3.21 -6.91 -1.52
N THR A 107 -2.07 -6.94 -0.83
CA THR A 107 -1.16 -8.10 -0.80
C THR A 107 -1.84 -9.38 -0.31
N ALA A 108 -2.70 -9.30 0.72
CA ALA A 108 -3.45 -10.45 1.20
C ALA A 108 -4.47 -10.93 0.14
N ILE A 109 -5.15 -10.00 -0.52
CA ILE A 109 -6.09 -10.30 -1.61
C ILE A 109 -5.35 -11.01 -2.75
N ARG A 110 -4.23 -10.45 -3.24
CA ARG A 110 -3.44 -11.08 -4.32
C ARG A 110 -2.94 -12.47 -3.94
N SER A 111 -2.48 -12.64 -2.70
CA SER A 111 -2.05 -13.96 -2.20
C SER A 111 -3.19 -14.98 -2.26
N LEU A 112 -4.39 -14.59 -1.83
CA LEU A 112 -5.57 -15.46 -1.85
C LEU A 112 -6.08 -15.73 -3.26
N MET A 113 -5.98 -14.77 -4.19
CA MET A 113 -6.28 -14.97 -5.62
C MET A 113 -5.46 -16.12 -6.22
N GLY A 114 -4.18 -16.24 -5.83
CA GLY A 114 -3.28 -17.28 -6.31
C GLY A 114 -3.73 -18.71 -6.01
N PHE A 115 -4.62 -18.90 -5.01
CA PHE A 115 -5.22 -20.20 -4.68
C PHE A 115 -6.51 -20.49 -5.47
N GLY A 116 -6.94 -19.56 -6.35
CA GLY A 116 -8.18 -19.69 -7.11
C GLY A 116 -9.43 -19.53 -6.24
N LEU A 117 -10.57 -20.00 -6.75
CA LEU A 117 -11.87 -19.84 -6.09
C LEU A 117 -12.23 -21.00 -5.14
N GLY A 118 -11.50 -22.11 -5.18
CA GLY A 118 -11.78 -23.27 -4.31
C GLY A 118 -11.92 -22.90 -2.83
N PRO A 119 -10.96 -22.14 -2.24
CA PRO A 119 -11.04 -21.73 -0.84
C PRO A 119 -12.22 -20.81 -0.49
N VAL A 120 -12.80 -20.11 -1.47
CA VAL A 120 -13.97 -19.23 -1.26
C VAL A 120 -15.29 -20.03 -1.33
N GLN A 121 -15.28 -21.11 -2.11
CA GLN A 121 -16.48 -21.92 -2.33
C GLN A 121 -16.91 -22.63 -1.04
N GLY A 122 -18.22 -22.66 -0.82
CA GLY A 122 -18.80 -23.32 0.35
C GLY A 122 -18.95 -22.41 1.58
N HIS A 123 -18.46 -21.18 1.54
CA HIS A 123 -18.64 -20.21 2.62
C HIS A 123 -19.80 -19.24 2.32
N ASP A 124 -20.58 -18.93 3.35
CA ASP A 124 -21.63 -17.91 3.28
C ASP A 124 -21.05 -16.53 3.63
N LEU A 125 -20.75 -15.75 2.60
CA LEU A 125 -20.24 -14.39 2.72
C LEU A 125 -21.34 -13.33 2.65
N SER A 126 -22.61 -13.71 2.71
CA SER A 126 -23.77 -12.82 2.52
C SER A 126 -23.93 -11.77 3.64
N SER A 127 -23.25 -11.95 4.76
CA SER A 127 -23.21 -10.96 5.85
C SER A 127 -22.37 -9.74 5.52
N LEU A 128 -21.44 -9.81 4.54
CA LEU A 128 -20.62 -8.69 4.13
C LEU A 128 -21.45 -7.56 3.54
N LYS A 129 -21.19 -6.35 3.99
CA LYS A 129 -21.81 -5.10 3.55
C LYS A 129 -20.79 -4.17 2.89
N VAL A 130 -19.55 -4.15 3.39
CA VAL A 130 -18.48 -3.27 2.91
C VAL A 130 -17.16 -4.05 2.87
N LEU A 131 -16.42 -3.83 1.81
CA LEU A 131 -15.05 -4.30 1.66
C LEU A 131 -14.10 -3.10 1.68
N GLY A 132 -12.95 -3.23 2.32
CA GLY A 132 -11.97 -2.16 2.37
C GLY A 132 -10.55 -2.64 2.11
N THR A 133 -9.73 -1.74 1.53
CA THR A 133 -8.31 -1.97 1.26
C THR A 133 -7.43 -0.91 1.89
N VAL A 134 -6.23 -1.30 2.34
CA VAL A 134 -5.31 -0.45 3.08
C VAL A 134 -3.85 -0.85 2.92
N GLY A 135 -2.98 0.14 3.04
CA GLY A 135 -1.53 -0.05 3.21
C GLY A 135 -0.73 0.06 1.92
N GLU A 136 -1.33 -0.19 0.79
CA GLU A 136 -0.75 -0.02 -0.54
C GLU A 136 -1.86 0.19 -1.58
N PRO A 137 -1.57 0.78 -2.76
CA PRO A 137 -2.55 0.86 -3.84
C PRO A 137 -2.99 -0.54 -4.29
N ILE A 138 -4.30 -0.75 -4.45
CA ILE A 138 -4.83 -1.97 -5.05
C ILE A 138 -4.79 -1.84 -6.58
N ASN A 139 -4.29 -2.88 -7.27
CA ASN A 139 -4.37 -2.94 -8.72
C ASN A 139 -5.79 -3.33 -9.19
N GLU A 140 -6.13 -2.96 -10.41
CA GLU A 140 -7.48 -3.14 -10.97
C GLU A 140 -7.92 -4.61 -10.98
N GLU A 141 -7.01 -5.53 -11.29
CA GLU A 141 -7.30 -6.97 -11.31
C GLU A 141 -7.72 -7.50 -9.94
N ALA A 142 -6.96 -7.18 -8.89
CA ALA A 142 -7.28 -7.57 -7.51
C ALA A 142 -8.57 -6.89 -7.03
N TRP A 143 -8.80 -5.63 -7.43
CA TRP A 143 -10.04 -4.92 -7.12
C TRP A 143 -11.25 -5.63 -7.72
N HIS A 144 -11.21 -5.99 -9.01
CA HIS A 144 -12.29 -6.71 -9.69
C HIS A 144 -12.50 -8.12 -9.10
N TRP A 145 -11.41 -8.84 -8.81
CA TRP A 145 -11.53 -10.15 -8.16
C TRP A 145 -12.22 -10.03 -6.80
N TYR A 146 -11.87 -9.01 -6.01
CA TYR A 146 -12.43 -8.76 -4.68
C TYR A 146 -13.90 -8.39 -4.77
N ASP A 147 -14.28 -7.54 -5.71
CA ASP A 147 -15.67 -7.16 -5.98
C ASP A 147 -16.52 -8.35 -6.43
N GLU A 148 -16.03 -9.10 -7.42
CA GLU A 148 -16.82 -10.18 -8.06
C GLU A 148 -16.94 -11.41 -7.17
N ASN A 149 -15.86 -11.82 -6.54
CA ASN A 149 -15.79 -13.12 -5.86
C ASN A 149 -16.11 -13.03 -4.37
N ILE A 150 -15.79 -11.93 -3.72
CA ILE A 150 -16.03 -11.74 -2.29
C ILE A 150 -17.25 -10.84 -2.06
N GLY A 151 -17.26 -9.66 -2.66
CA GLY A 151 -18.38 -8.70 -2.56
C GLY A 151 -19.60 -9.06 -3.36
N LYS A 152 -19.50 -10.01 -4.32
CA LYS A 152 -20.57 -10.43 -5.23
C LYS A 152 -21.23 -9.25 -5.95
N LYS A 153 -20.46 -8.19 -6.23
CA LYS A 153 -20.92 -6.92 -6.83
C LYS A 153 -22.03 -6.22 -6.02
N LYS A 154 -22.12 -6.51 -4.72
CA LYS A 154 -23.10 -5.93 -3.80
C LYS A 154 -22.49 -5.09 -2.71
N CYS A 155 -21.21 -5.33 -2.39
CA CYS A 155 -20.48 -4.63 -1.36
C CYS A 155 -19.65 -3.50 -2.01
N PRO A 156 -19.86 -2.22 -1.65
CA PRO A 156 -18.93 -1.18 -2.06
C PRO A 156 -17.52 -1.49 -1.54
N ILE A 157 -16.52 -1.22 -2.40
CA ILE A 157 -15.12 -1.30 -2.00
C ILE A 157 -14.64 0.11 -1.66
N VAL A 158 -14.09 0.29 -0.47
CA VAL A 158 -13.42 1.52 -0.04
C VAL A 158 -11.91 1.30 -0.09
N ASP A 159 -11.24 1.96 -1.03
CA ASP A 159 -9.78 1.96 -1.14
C ASP A 159 -9.23 3.17 -0.39
N THR A 160 -8.47 2.92 0.68
CA THR A 160 -8.10 3.96 1.64
C THR A 160 -6.62 4.31 1.53
N TRP A 161 -6.32 5.60 1.37
CA TRP A 161 -4.97 6.11 1.50
C TRP A 161 -4.81 6.95 2.77
N TRP A 162 -3.79 6.63 3.53
CA TRP A 162 -3.35 7.34 4.72
C TRP A 162 -2.00 6.83 5.20
N GLN A 163 -1.44 7.45 6.22
CA GLN A 163 -0.10 7.16 6.73
C GLN A 163 -0.12 7.03 8.25
N THR A 164 0.95 6.47 8.83
CA THR A 164 1.14 6.48 10.29
C THR A 164 1.06 7.90 10.84
N GLU A 165 1.66 8.84 10.13
CA GLU A 165 1.72 10.25 10.46
C GLU A 165 0.37 10.96 10.37
N THR A 166 -0.54 10.48 9.56
CA THR A 166 -1.87 11.06 9.43
C THR A 166 -2.86 10.53 10.47
N GLY A 167 -2.56 9.39 11.08
CA GLY A 167 -3.35 8.76 12.15
C GLY A 167 -4.64 8.09 11.68
N GLY A 168 -5.23 8.53 10.56
CA GLY A 168 -6.46 8.00 10.00
C GLY A 168 -6.58 8.26 8.51
N ILE A 169 -7.66 7.77 7.90
CA ILE A 169 -7.92 7.82 6.46
C ILE A 169 -8.04 9.26 5.98
N MET A 170 -7.25 9.61 4.95
CA MET A 170 -7.21 10.95 4.36
C MET A 170 -7.92 11.01 3.01
N ILE A 171 -7.82 9.96 2.22
CA ILE A 171 -8.42 9.84 0.89
C ILE A 171 -9.12 8.50 0.78
N SER A 172 -10.40 8.50 0.45
CA SER A 172 -11.22 7.30 0.19
C SER A 172 -12.58 7.69 -0.37
N ASN A 173 -13.23 6.78 -1.08
CA ASN A 173 -14.69 6.85 -1.22
C ASN A 173 -15.36 6.47 0.10
N MET A 174 -16.60 6.91 0.28
CA MET A 174 -17.46 6.53 1.41
C MET A 174 -18.46 5.48 0.92
N ALA A 175 -18.50 4.33 1.61
CA ALA A 175 -19.30 3.17 1.20
C ALA A 175 -20.75 3.52 0.89
N GLY A 176 -21.19 3.26 -0.34
CA GLY A 176 -22.57 3.54 -0.78
C GLY A 176 -22.96 5.02 -0.91
N ILE A 177 -22.04 5.96 -0.63
CA ILE A 177 -22.28 7.41 -0.77
C ILE A 177 -21.54 7.96 -1.99
N THR A 178 -20.26 7.62 -2.13
CA THR A 178 -19.45 8.00 -3.29
C THR A 178 -18.96 6.76 -4.01
N GLU A 179 -18.92 6.82 -5.33
CA GLU A 179 -18.50 5.69 -6.14
C GLU A 179 -17.01 5.41 -5.99
N GLY A 180 -16.68 4.15 -5.78
CA GLY A 180 -15.29 3.66 -5.82
C GLY A 180 -14.82 3.50 -7.27
N LYS A 181 -13.51 3.63 -7.48
CA LYS A 181 -12.90 3.45 -8.80
C LYS A 181 -11.72 2.49 -8.68
N PRO A 182 -11.67 1.41 -9.49
CA PRO A 182 -10.58 0.45 -9.43
C PRO A 182 -9.20 1.11 -9.50
N GLY A 183 -8.34 0.83 -8.51
CA GLY A 183 -6.99 1.38 -8.44
C GLY A 183 -6.87 2.85 -8.02
N TRP A 184 -7.97 3.49 -7.55
CA TRP A 184 -8.01 4.88 -7.12
C TRP A 184 -8.51 4.99 -5.68
N ALA A 185 -7.78 5.71 -4.84
CA ALA A 185 -8.24 6.06 -3.49
C ALA A 185 -9.41 7.05 -3.50
N THR A 186 -9.60 7.75 -4.59
CA THR A 186 -10.72 8.63 -4.94
C THR A 186 -10.68 10.01 -4.27
N TYR A 187 -11.52 10.30 -3.28
CA TYR A 187 -11.71 11.67 -2.81
C TYR A 187 -11.07 11.95 -1.46
N PRO A 188 -10.50 13.15 -1.26
CA PRO A 188 -10.13 13.59 0.08
C PRO A 188 -11.34 13.54 1.01
N MET A 189 -11.13 13.08 2.24
CA MET A 189 -12.18 13.11 3.27
C MET A 189 -12.64 14.55 3.53
N PRO A 190 -13.92 14.79 3.81
CA PRO A 190 -14.40 16.12 4.19
C PRO A 190 -13.55 16.70 5.34
N GLY A 191 -13.09 17.94 5.17
CA GLY A 191 -12.12 18.56 6.07
C GLY A 191 -10.65 18.35 5.72
N VAL A 192 -10.33 17.52 4.72
CA VAL A 192 -8.98 17.34 4.18
C VAL A 192 -8.87 18.07 2.84
N LYS A 193 -7.90 18.96 2.72
CA LYS A 193 -7.63 19.69 1.48
C LYS A 193 -6.27 19.29 0.91
N THR A 194 -6.29 18.63 -0.23
CA THR A 194 -5.10 18.16 -0.95
C THR A 194 -4.79 19.03 -2.15
N ILE A 195 -3.50 19.19 -2.45
CA ILE A 195 -3.00 19.73 -3.71
C ILE A 195 -1.91 18.82 -4.27
N LEU A 196 -1.67 18.93 -5.56
CA LEU A 196 -0.49 18.37 -6.22
C LEU A 196 0.48 19.49 -6.52
N VAL A 197 1.74 19.29 -6.19
CA VAL A 197 2.80 20.28 -6.43
C VAL A 197 3.93 19.68 -7.27
N ASP A 198 4.66 20.53 -7.97
CA ASP A 198 5.90 20.16 -8.64
C ASP A 198 7.07 20.04 -7.65
N ASP A 199 8.29 19.82 -8.15
CA ASP A 199 9.48 19.68 -7.32
C ASP A 199 9.93 21.01 -6.65
N LYS A 200 9.38 22.15 -7.09
CA LYS A 200 9.64 23.46 -6.48
C LYS A 200 8.59 23.83 -5.42
N GLY A 201 7.48 23.08 -5.38
CA GLY A 201 6.35 23.33 -4.48
C GLY A 201 5.26 24.20 -5.11
N ASP A 202 5.33 24.46 -6.42
CA ASP A 202 4.29 25.21 -7.14
C ASP A 202 3.12 24.28 -7.45
N GLU A 203 1.88 24.76 -7.23
CA GLU A 203 0.67 23.97 -7.48
C GLU A 203 0.53 23.64 -8.96
N ILE A 204 0.27 22.36 -9.25
CA ILE A 204 0.03 21.87 -10.62
C ILE A 204 -1.37 22.29 -11.07
N ASN A 205 -1.44 23.22 -12.01
CA ASN A 205 -2.68 23.77 -12.57
C ASN A 205 -2.92 23.36 -14.02
N THR A 206 -2.00 22.61 -14.64
CA THR A 206 -2.10 22.15 -16.02
C THR A 206 -2.25 20.64 -16.06
N MET A 207 -3.21 20.16 -16.83
CA MET A 207 -3.39 18.74 -17.08
C MET A 207 -2.54 18.28 -18.28
N GLU A 208 -1.98 17.10 -18.15
CA GLU A 208 -1.35 16.34 -19.23
C GLU A 208 -2.14 15.04 -19.40
N ASP A 209 -2.61 14.76 -20.62
CA ASP A 209 -3.45 13.59 -20.94
C ASP A 209 -4.69 13.44 -20.03
N GLY A 210 -5.32 14.55 -19.66
CA GLY A 210 -6.50 14.56 -18.79
C GLY A 210 -6.22 14.35 -17.30
N LEU A 211 -4.97 14.41 -16.87
CA LEU A 211 -4.55 14.18 -15.48
C LEU A 211 -3.61 15.28 -14.97
N TYR A 212 -3.81 15.72 -13.74
CA TYR A 212 -2.81 16.44 -12.98
C TYR A 212 -1.84 15.41 -12.38
N ARG A 213 -0.52 15.66 -12.45
CA ARG A 213 0.52 14.75 -11.93
C ARG A 213 1.46 15.54 -11.03
N GLY A 214 1.70 15.08 -9.80
CA GLY A 214 2.62 15.79 -8.90
C GLY A 214 2.81 15.10 -7.56
N ASN A 215 3.53 15.79 -6.68
CA ASN A 215 3.75 15.39 -5.31
C ASN A 215 2.51 15.73 -4.48
N LEU A 216 1.97 14.77 -3.75
CA LEU A 216 0.77 14.97 -2.94
C LEU A 216 1.09 15.74 -1.66
N CYS A 217 0.39 16.83 -1.45
CA CYS A 217 0.50 17.66 -0.25
C CYS A 217 -0.87 17.94 0.37
N ILE A 218 -0.88 18.22 1.68
CA ILE A 218 -2.07 18.61 2.42
C ILE A 218 -1.87 20.06 2.89
N THR A 219 -2.85 20.92 2.63
CA THR A 219 -2.73 22.37 2.81
C THR A 219 -3.18 22.88 4.17
N GLN A 220 -3.83 22.04 4.96
CA GLN A 220 -4.35 22.45 6.27
C GLN A 220 -4.25 21.32 7.28
N PRO A 221 -4.08 21.61 8.56
CA PRO A 221 -4.03 20.58 9.60
C PRO A 221 -5.38 19.85 9.74
N TRP A 222 -5.31 18.61 10.15
CA TRP A 222 -6.45 17.78 10.53
C TRP A 222 -6.27 17.32 11.99
N PRO A 223 -7.31 16.86 12.68
CA PRO A 223 -7.22 16.58 14.13
C PRO A 223 -6.12 15.59 14.51
N ALA A 224 -5.89 14.54 13.71
CA ALA A 224 -4.87 13.50 13.96
C ALA A 224 -3.52 13.80 13.31
N THR A 225 -3.21 15.05 12.94
CA THR A 225 -1.87 15.41 12.44
C THR A 225 -0.80 14.98 13.44
N ILE A 226 0.28 14.38 12.93
CA ILE A 226 1.47 14.03 13.75
C ILE A 226 1.87 15.21 14.65
N ARG A 227 2.07 14.93 15.95
CA ARG A 227 2.50 15.97 16.90
C ARG A 227 4.01 16.17 16.87
N THR A 228 4.75 15.08 16.81
CA THR A 228 6.21 15.11 16.76
C THR A 228 6.78 13.73 16.42
N THR A 229 8.07 13.69 16.14
CA THR A 229 8.87 12.46 16.25
C THR A 229 9.47 12.42 17.65
N TYR A 230 9.22 11.36 18.40
CA TYR A 230 9.65 11.20 19.79
C TYR A 230 11.17 11.37 19.92
N GLY A 231 11.56 12.30 20.78
CA GLY A 231 12.97 12.64 21.03
C GLY A 231 13.67 13.40 19.88
N ASP A 232 12.97 13.70 18.77
CA ASP A 232 13.58 14.37 17.61
C ASP A 232 12.51 15.19 16.82
N HIS A 233 12.11 16.32 17.41
CA HIS A 233 11.10 17.20 16.79
C HIS A 233 11.59 17.79 15.46
N GLU A 234 12.87 18.09 15.35
CA GLU A 234 13.45 18.68 14.13
C GLU A 234 13.32 17.69 12.94
N ARG A 235 13.44 16.40 13.18
CA ARG A 235 13.20 15.39 12.16
C ARG A 235 11.73 15.38 11.67
N CYS A 236 10.77 15.60 12.56
CA CYS A 236 9.38 15.75 12.18
C CYS A 236 9.19 16.96 11.25
N ARG A 237 9.72 18.12 11.67
CA ARG A 237 9.65 19.36 10.90
C ARG A 237 10.29 19.21 9.52
N THR A 238 11.50 18.65 9.47
CA THR A 238 12.27 18.50 8.22
C THR A 238 11.60 17.54 7.24
N ASN A 239 11.10 16.41 7.74
CA ASN A 239 10.54 15.38 6.84
C ASN A 239 9.19 15.77 6.25
N TYR A 240 8.37 16.54 6.98
CA TYR A 240 6.96 16.72 6.60
C TYR A 240 6.56 18.16 6.30
N PHE A 241 7.29 19.16 6.83
CA PHE A 241 6.86 20.55 6.78
C PHE A 241 7.91 21.52 6.22
N ALA A 242 9.15 21.07 6.01
CA ALA A 242 10.22 21.92 5.50
C ALA A 242 10.43 21.79 3.99
N THR A 243 10.04 20.68 3.37
CA THR A 243 10.20 20.49 1.91
C THR A 243 9.40 21.52 1.12
N TYR A 244 8.15 21.72 1.48
CA TYR A 244 7.28 22.73 0.88
C TYR A 244 6.69 23.62 1.98
N PRO A 245 7.01 24.92 2.04
CA PRO A 245 6.55 25.81 3.09
C PRO A 245 5.01 25.84 3.20
N ASN A 246 4.50 25.75 4.43
CA ASN A 246 3.07 25.74 4.77
C ASN A 246 2.28 24.53 4.27
N LEU A 247 2.92 23.50 3.79
CA LEU A 247 2.29 22.26 3.33
C LEU A 247 2.80 21.09 4.18
N TYR A 248 1.92 20.13 4.44
CA TYR A 248 2.33 18.79 4.86
C TYR A 248 2.68 17.98 3.62
N PHE A 249 3.94 17.64 3.47
CA PHE A 249 4.44 16.80 2.39
C PHE A 249 4.28 15.33 2.75
N THR A 250 3.47 14.61 1.97
CA THR A 250 3.17 13.20 2.26
C THR A 250 4.32 12.26 1.89
N GLY A 251 5.22 12.69 1.00
CA GLY A 251 6.23 11.84 0.40
C GLY A 251 5.66 10.85 -0.63
N ASP A 252 4.40 11.01 -1.04
CA ASP A 252 3.76 10.21 -2.07
C ASP A 252 3.50 11.05 -3.32
N GLY A 253 3.67 10.44 -4.49
CA GLY A 253 3.22 10.99 -5.76
C GLY A 253 1.77 10.60 -6.03
N ALA A 254 1.04 11.45 -6.77
CA ALA A 254 -0.34 11.17 -7.11
C ALA A 254 -0.75 11.72 -8.49
N LEU A 255 -1.83 11.15 -8.99
CA LEU A 255 -2.60 11.64 -10.14
C LEU A 255 -3.95 12.15 -9.63
N LYS A 256 -4.46 13.20 -10.25
CA LYS A 256 -5.82 13.70 -10.02
C LYS A 256 -6.50 13.91 -11.36
N ASN A 257 -7.71 13.39 -11.51
CA ASN A 257 -8.52 13.60 -12.72
C ASN A 257 -9.42 14.84 -12.62
N GLU A 258 -10.16 15.14 -13.68
CA GLU A 258 -11.11 16.27 -13.76
C GLU A 258 -12.20 16.21 -12.69
N LEU A 259 -12.59 15.02 -12.26
CA LEU A 259 -13.60 14.82 -11.22
C LEU A 259 -13.04 15.02 -9.79
N GLY A 260 -11.74 15.31 -9.67
CA GLY A 260 -11.08 15.44 -8.38
C GLY A 260 -10.69 14.12 -7.71
N GLN A 261 -10.87 12.99 -8.39
CA GLN A 261 -10.46 11.69 -7.88
C GLN A 261 -8.93 11.58 -7.91
N ILE A 262 -8.37 10.99 -6.86
CA ILE A 262 -6.92 10.85 -6.64
C ILE A 262 -6.51 9.38 -6.71
N ARG A 263 -5.44 9.13 -7.46
CA ARG A 263 -4.73 7.86 -7.51
C ARG A 263 -3.32 8.04 -6.97
N ILE A 264 -2.92 7.23 -6.02
CA ILE A 264 -1.55 7.24 -5.50
C ILE A 264 -0.65 6.45 -6.46
N THR A 265 0.47 7.06 -6.86
CA THR A 265 1.42 6.44 -7.79
C THR A 265 2.61 5.78 -7.08
N GLY A 266 2.71 5.97 -5.77
CA GLY A 266 3.77 5.41 -4.93
C GLY A 266 4.58 6.48 -4.20
N ARG A 267 5.64 6.06 -3.52
CA ARG A 267 6.54 6.96 -2.80
C ARG A 267 7.37 7.81 -3.76
N VAL A 268 7.55 9.08 -3.43
CA VAL A 268 8.41 9.99 -4.22
C VAL A 268 9.89 9.53 -4.19
N ASP A 269 10.32 8.96 -3.07
CA ASP A 269 11.65 8.35 -2.91
C ASP A 269 11.79 6.98 -3.62
N ASP A 270 10.68 6.39 -4.05
CA ASP A 270 10.62 5.18 -4.89
C ASP A 270 10.32 5.49 -6.38
N VAL A 271 10.25 6.77 -6.77
CA VAL A 271 10.13 7.17 -8.17
C VAL A 271 11.47 6.98 -8.89
N LEU A 272 11.41 6.30 -10.02
CA LEU A 272 12.56 6.06 -10.89
C LEU A 272 12.77 7.26 -11.81
N ASN A 273 14.01 7.70 -11.99
CA ASN A 273 14.36 8.72 -12.97
C ASN A 273 15.11 8.07 -14.14
N VAL A 274 14.34 7.58 -15.13
CA VAL A 274 14.86 6.86 -16.27
C VAL A 274 14.96 7.80 -17.47
N SER A 275 16.17 8.14 -17.89
CA SER A 275 16.41 9.06 -19.03
C SER A 275 15.65 10.39 -18.91
N GLY A 276 15.55 10.94 -17.70
CA GLY A 276 14.83 12.18 -17.40
C GLY A 276 13.31 12.05 -17.23
N HIS A 277 12.75 10.84 -17.38
CA HIS A 277 11.33 10.57 -17.11
C HIS A 277 11.14 10.01 -15.71
N ARG A 278 10.16 10.56 -14.99
CA ARG A 278 9.77 10.08 -13.64
C ARG A 278 8.72 8.99 -13.79
N ILE A 279 9.06 7.78 -13.35
CA ILE A 279 8.20 6.58 -13.45
C ILE A 279 8.01 6.03 -12.03
N GLY A 280 6.76 5.89 -11.59
CA GLY A 280 6.45 5.27 -10.31
C GLY A 280 6.77 3.77 -10.30
N THR A 281 7.49 3.29 -9.28
CA THR A 281 7.74 1.83 -9.16
C THR A 281 6.45 1.04 -9.15
N ALA A 282 5.42 1.51 -8.44
CA ALA A 282 4.11 0.86 -8.38
C ALA A 282 3.42 0.78 -9.75
N GLU A 283 3.64 1.74 -10.63
CA GLU A 283 3.09 1.73 -11.99
C GLU A 283 3.71 0.60 -12.83
N VAL A 284 5.03 0.43 -12.72
CA VAL A 284 5.75 -0.66 -13.39
C VAL A 284 5.37 -2.02 -12.80
N GLU A 285 5.28 -2.12 -11.47
CA GLU A 285 4.82 -3.33 -10.77
C GLU A 285 3.42 -3.74 -11.21
N ASN A 286 2.49 -2.80 -11.28
CA ASN A 286 1.13 -3.06 -11.78
C ASN A 286 1.14 -3.61 -13.21
N ALA A 287 1.94 -3.02 -14.08
CA ALA A 287 2.05 -3.49 -15.46
C ALA A 287 2.65 -4.90 -15.55
N ILE A 288 3.68 -5.21 -14.74
CA ILE A 288 4.27 -6.55 -14.65
C ILE A 288 3.25 -7.56 -14.13
N ASN A 289 2.50 -7.20 -13.09
CA ASN A 289 1.51 -8.07 -12.44
C ASN A 289 0.29 -8.37 -13.32
N MET A 290 0.07 -7.62 -14.41
CA MET A 290 -0.96 -7.97 -15.41
C MET A 290 -0.57 -9.17 -16.31
N HIS A 291 0.65 -9.66 -16.20
CA HIS A 291 1.05 -10.89 -16.90
C HIS A 291 0.51 -12.11 -16.15
N ALA A 292 -0.26 -12.98 -16.84
CA ALA A 292 -1.03 -14.09 -16.25
C ALA A 292 -0.23 -15.09 -15.38
N GLY A 293 1.09 -15.16 -15.55
CA GLY A 293 1.94 -16.05 -14.76
C GLY A 293 2.63 -15.35 -13.59
N VAL A 294 2.50 -14.04 -13.44
CA VAL A 294 3.13 -13.28 -12.35
C VAL A 294 2.22 -13.28 -11.13
N VAL A 295 2.75 -13.73 -10.00
CA VAL A 295 2.06 -13.71 -8.71
C VAL A 295 2.21 -12.35 -8.05
N GLU A 296 3.44 -11.82 -8.03
CA GLU A 296 3.77 -10.55 -7.42
C GLU A 296 5.10 -10.05 -7.96
N SER A 297 5.30 -8.74 -7.98
CA SER A 297 6.57 -8.13 -8.34
C SER A 297 6.93 -6.98 -7.42
N ALA A 298 8.23 -6.68 -7.35
CA ALA A 298 8.77 -5.49 -6.71
C ALA A 298 9.80 -4.84 -7.64
N VAL A 299 9.70 -3.53 -7.80
CA VAL A 299 10.56 -2.76 -8.69
C VAL A 299 11.38 -1.76 -7.89
N VAL A 300 12.66 -1.65 -8.24
CA VAL A 300 13.59 -0.67 -7.68
C VAL A 300 14.47 -0.07 -8.77
N GLY A 301 14.96 1.14 -8.53
CA GLY A 301 16.00 1.73 -9.36
C GLY A 301 17.38 1.22 -8.99
N TYR A 302 18.28 1.19 -9.95
CA TYR A 302 19.71 0.98 -9.75
C TYR A 302 20.51 1.93 -10.66
N PRO A 303 21.78 2.28 -10.32
CA PRO A 303 22.61 3.12 -11.16
C PRO A 303 22.82 2.51 -12.55
N HIS A 304 22.59 3.31 -13.61
CA HIS A 304 22.75 2.88 -15.00
C HIS A 304 23.51 3.95 -15.79
N ASP A 305 24.60 3.56 -16.47
CA ASP A 305 25.55 4.47 -17.10
C ASP A 305 24.93 5.38 -18.17
N VAL A 306 23.93 4.91 -18.89
CA VAL A 306 23.30 5.66 -19.99
C VAL A 306 22.01 6.37 -19.56
N LYS A 307 21.20 5.72 -18.72
CA LYS A 307 19.86 6.20 -18.35
C LYS A 307 19.84 7.02 -17.06
N GLY A 308 20.97 7.09 -16.33
CA GLY A 308 21.05 7.60 -14.98
C GLY A 308 20.54 6.57 -13.96
N GLN A 309 19.27 6.17 -14.08
CA GLN A 309 18.72 5.00 -13.39
C GLN A 309 18.18 3.97 -14.38
N GLY A 310 18.47 2.69 -14.09
CA GLY A 310 17.84 1.53 -14.71
C GLY A 310 16.74 0.97 -13.83
N ILE A 311 15.88 0.15 -14.41
CA ILE A 311 14.76 -0.50 -13.74
C ILE A 311 15.12 -1.95 -13.45
N TYR A 312 15.13 -2.35 -12.17
CA TYR A 312 15.33 -3.73 -11.72
C TYR A 312 14.03 -4.27 -11.16
N ALA A 313 13.50 -5.33 -11.75
CA ALA A 313 12.28 -6.00 -11.31
C ALA A 313 12.60 -7.36 -10.68
N TYR A 314 12.10 -7.60 -9.47
CA TYR A 314 12.05 -8.90 -8.80
C TYR A 314 10.67 -9.46 -9.00
N VAL A 315 10.55 -10.67 -9.53
CA VAL A 315 9.26 -11.23 -9.97
C VAL A 315 9.07 -12.63 -9.41
N ILE A 316 7.95 -12.85 -8.70
CA ILE A 316 7.48 -14.18 -8.33
C ILE A 316 6.60 -14.69 -9.47
N TYR A 317 6.98 -15.85 -10.03
CA TYR A 317 6.28 -16.46 -11.15
C TYR A 317 5.76 -17.87 -10.78
N THR A 318 4.56 -18.24 -11.20
CA THR A 318 3.91 -19.52 -10.84
C THR A 318 4.64 -20.77 -11.33
N GLY A 319 5.53 -20.67 -12.30
CA GLY A 319 6.33 -21.78 -12.83
C GLY A 319 7.71 -21.98 -12.19
N SER A 320 8.10 -21.14 -11.24
CA SER A 320 9.48 -21.12 -10.69
C SER A 320 9.79 -22.18 -9.62
N HIS A 321 8.84 -23.05 -9.28
CA HIS A 321 9.06 -24.15 -8.34
C HIS A 321 9.50 -25.44 -9.03
N GLY A 322 10.66 -25.43 -9.71
CA GLY A 322 11.32 -26.65 -10.17
C GLY A 322 11.97 -26.53 -11.54
N GLN A 323 13.29 -26.67 -11.55
CA GLN A 323 14.18 -26.89 -12.70
C GLN A 323 13.74 -26.24 -14.02
N ASP A 324 14.05 -24.96 -14.17
CA ASP A 324 13.90 -24.24 -15.43
C ASP A 324 14.87 -24.80 -16.48
N THR A 325 14.32 -25.25 -17.59
CA THR A 325 15.08 -25.31 -18.84
C THR A 325 15.29 -23.86 -19.28
N HIS A 326 16.52 -23.40 -19.44
CA HIS A 326 16.94 -22.01 -19.75
C HIS A 326 16.12 -21.26 -20.83
N GLY A 327 15.32 -21.96 -21.64
CA GLY A 327 14.47 -21.36 -22.67
C GLY A 327 13.14 -20.77 -22.17
N THR A 328 12.58 -21.26 -21.07
CA THR A 328 11.26 -20.82 -20.57
C THR A 328 11.37 -19.46 -19.89
N ALA A 329 12.40 -19.22 -19.11
CA ALA A 329 12.63 -17.95 -18.40
C ALA A 329 12.80 -16.78 -19.37
N ASP A 330 13.48 -16.96 -20.51
CA ASP A 330 13.69 -15.92 -21.50
C ASP A 330 12.42 -15.58 -22.29
N ILE A 331 11.54 -16.55 -22.52
CA ILE A 331 10.21 -16.32 -23.13
C ILE A 331 9.38 -15.48 -22.18
N ILE A 332 9.32 -15.85 -20.90
CA ILE A 332 8.55 -15.12 -19.88
C ILE A 332 9.07 -13.70 -19.71
N ARG A 333 10.39 -13.50 -19.68
CA ARG A 333 10.98 -12.14 -19.65
C ARG A 333 10.51 -11.30 -20.82
N LYS A 334 10.53 -11.84 -22.05
CA LYS A 334 10.05 -11.13 -23.24
C LYS A 334 8.58 -10.75 -23.14
N ASP A 335 7.75 -11.65 -22.66
CA ASP A 335 6.30 -11.43 -22.53
C ASP A 335 6.00 -10.36 -21.47
N ILE A 336 6.71 -10.37 -20.35
CA ILE A 336 6.62 -9.32 -19.32
C ILE A 336 7.05 -7.98 -19.92
N LEU A 337 8.18 -7.90 -20.63
CA LEU A 337 8.66 -6.67 -21.25
C LEU A 337 7.69 -6.14 -22.31
N GLN A 338 7.04 -7.02 -23.09
CA GLN A 338 5.99 -6.63 -24.04
C GLN A 338 4.76 -6.09 -23.33
N THR A 339 4.35 -6.72 -22.23
CA THR A 339 3.21 -6.29 -21.40
C THR A 339 3.46 -4.88 -20.83
N VAL A 340 4.62 -4.64 -20.23
CA VAL A 340 5.00 -3.30 -19.74
C VAL A 340 5.03 -2.27 -20.86
N THR A 341 5.59 -2.64 -22.03
CA THR A 341 5.65 -1.74 -23.19
C THR A 341 4.27 -1.35 -23.68
N ARG A 342 3.34 -2.29 -23.71
CA ARG A 342 1.95 -2.06 -24.16
C ARG A 342 1.18 -1.16 -23.20
N ILE A 343 1.41 -1.29 -21.89
CA ILE A 343 0.63 -0.61 -20.85
C ILE A 343 1.17 0.79 -20.56
N ILE A 344 2.49 0.92 -20.42
CA ILE A 344 3.12 2.20 -20.04
C ILE A 344 3.93 2.79 -21.20
N GLY A 345 4.65 1.95 -21.92
CA GLY A 345 5.55 2.39 -22.98
C GLY A 345 6.96 1.82 -22.84
N PRO A 346 7.80 1.96 -23.87
CA PRO A 346 9.14 1.35 -23.93
C PRO A 346 10.11 1.90 -22.87
N ILE A 347 9.87 3.11 -22.37
CA ILE A 347 10.70 3.77 -21.36
C ILE A 347 10.65 3.06 -19.99
N ALA A 348 9.53 2.41 -19.68
CA ALA A 348 9.29 1.73 -18.42
C ALA A 348 9.72 0.26 -18.40
N LYS A 349 10.32 -0.24 -19.48
CA LYS A 349 10.81 -1.63 -19.54
C LYS A 349 11.88 -1.87 -18.51
N PRO A 350 11.73 -2.89 -17.64
CA PRO A 350 12.82 -3.34 -16.79
C PRO A 350 14.08 -3.70 -17.59
N ASP A 351 15.22 -3.20 -17.16
CA ASP A 351 16.52 -3.56 -17.70
C ASP A 351 16.96 -4.94 -17.20
N LYS A 352 16.56 -5.25 -15.97
CA LYS A 352 16.83 -6.51 -15.30
C LYS A 352 15.55 -7.08 -14.70
N ILE A 353 15.32 -8.38 -14.94
CA ILE A 353 14.23 -9.15 -14.32
C ILE A 353 14.83 -10.37 -13.65
N GLN A 354 14.78 -10.40 -12.33
CA GLN A 354 15.18 -11.55 -11.52
C GLN A 354 13.94 -12.29 -11.05
N PHE A 355 13.82 -13.56 -11.42
CA PHE A 355 12.80 -14.44 -10.85
C PHE A 355 13.24 -14.89 -9.47
N VAL A 356 12.31 -14.82 -8.51
CA VAL A 356 12.55 -15.11 -7.10
C VAL A 356 11.42 -15.96 -6.53
N SER A 357 11.71 -16.76 -5.51
CA SER A 357 10.70 -17.58 -4.82
C SER A 357 9.81 -16.76 -3.89
N GLY A 358 10.33 -15.61 -3.41
CA GLY A 358 9.65 -14.70 -2.51
C GLY A 358 10.24 -13.30 -2.54
N LEU A 359 9.52 -12.33 -1.96
CA LEU A 359 10.01 -10.97 -1.75
C LEU A 359 10.30 -10.74 -0.25
N PRO A 360 11.30 -9.92 0.11
CA PRO A 360 11.61 -9.62 1.50
C PRO A 360 10.47 -8.76 2.08
N LYS A 361 9.62 -9.39 2.87
CA LYS A 361 8.44 -8.77 3.50
C LYS A 361 8.60 -8.68 5.00
N THR A 362 8.09 -7.62 5.59
CA THR A 362 7.84 -7.59 7.03
C THR A 362 6.74 -8.57 7.41
N ARG A 363 6.60 -8.87 8.70
CA ARG A 363 5.50 -9.72 9.21
C ARG A 363 4.10 -9.21 8.84
N SER A 364 3.96 -7.91 8.56
CA SER A 364 2.72 -7.30 8.07
C SER A 364 2.52 -7.41 6.54
N GLY A 365 3.40 -8.08 5.81
CA GLY A 365 3.33 -8.23 4.36
C GLY A 365 3.92 -7.09 3.54
N LYS A 366 4.43 -6.02 4.18
CA LYS A 366 5.05 -4.89 3.46
C LYS A 366 6.39 -5.28 2.86
N ILE A 367 6.57 -5.07 1.56
CA ILE A 367 7.83 -5.31 0.85
C ILE A 367 8.91 -4.33 1.33
N MET A 368 10.07 -4.84 1.68
CA MET A 368 11.22 -4.04 2.12
C MET A 368 12.08 -3.64 0.91
N ARG A 369 11.58 -2.70 0.09
CA ARG A 369 12.26 -2.22 -1.13
C ARG A 369 13.68 -1.72 -0.87
N ARG A 370 13.96 -1.22 0.33
CA ARG A 370 15.31 -0.81 0.74
C ARG A 370 16.34 -1.94 0.59
N ILE A 371 15.96 -3.18 0.96
CA ILE A 371 16.85 -4.35 0.82
C ILE A 371 17.04 -4.67 -0.66
N LEU A 372 15.95 -4.71 -1.43
CA LEU A 372 15.99 -4.99 -2.88
C LEU A 372 16.84 -3.96 -3.64
N ARG A 373 16.72 -2.66 -3.27
CA ARG A 373 17.52 -1.59 -3.88
C ARG A 373 19.00 -1.79 -3.62
N LYS A 374 19.39 -2.07 -2.37
CA LYS A 374 20.80 -2.33 -2.03
C LYS A 374 21.37 -3.53 -2.76
N VAL A 375 20.59 -4.60 -2.94
CA VAL A 375 21.00 -5.75 -3.74
C VAL A 375 21.17 -5.35 -5.21
N ALA A 376 20.24 -4.60 -5.80
CA ALA A 376 20.33 -4.12 -7.17
C ALA A 376 21.51 -3.18 -7.41
N GLU A 377 21.92 -2.41 -6.39
CA GLU A 377 23.08 -1.51 -6.38
C GLU A 377 24.41 -2.24 -6.09
N GLY A 378 24.39 -3.55 -5.77
CA GLY A 378 25.58 -4.34 -5.43
C GLY A 378 26.08 -4.12 -4.01
N GLU A 379 25.35 -3.44 -3.13
CA GLU A 379 25.71 -3.17 -1.74
C GLU A 379 25.40 -4.35 -0.81
N LEU A 380 25.90 -5.53 -1.12
CA LEU A 380 25.52 -6.79 -0.46
C LEU A 380 25.94 -6.90 1.01
N LYS A 381 26.96 -6.11 1.45
CA LYS A 381 27.49 -6.15 2.81
C LYS A 381 26.74 -5.27 3.81
N SER A 382 25.85 -4.40 3.35
CA SER A 382 25.19 -3.39 4.19
C SER A 382 23.67 -3.35 4.01
N LEU A 383 23.01 -4.53 3.97
CA LEU A 383 21.58 -4.63 3.75
C LEU A 383 20.72 -3.99 4.87
N GLY A 384 21.35 -3.70 6.02
CA GLY A 384 20.71 -3.11 7.19
C GLY A 384 19.94 -4.13 8.02
N ASP A 385 19.04 -3.65 8.88
CA ASP A 385 18.28 -4.51 9.79
C ASP A 385 17.30 -5.41 9.01
N THR A 386 17.46 -6.71 9.16
CA THR A 386 16.61 -7.77 8.59
C THR A 386 15.78 -8.51 9.64
N SER A 387 15.87 -8.12 10.93
CA SER A 387 15.21 -8.81 12.05
C SER A 387 13.68 -8.77 12.00
N THR A 388 13.12 -7.81 11.25
CA THR A 388 11.67 -7.62 11.07
C THR A 388 11.10 -8.41 9.90
N LEU A 389 11.94 -9.13 9.15
CA LEU A 389 11.49 -9.94 8.02
C LEU A 389 10.68 -11.15 8.48
N LEU A 390 9.65 -11.47 7.69
CA LEU A 390 8.85 -12.69 7.87
C LEU A 390 9.71 -13.93 7.59
N ASP A 391 10.48 -13.89 6.51
CA ASP A 391 11.42 -14.94 6.10
C ASP A 391 12.75 -14.30 5.67
N PRO A 392 13.78 -14.33 6.52
CA PRO A 392 15.11 -13.84 6.17
C PRO A 392 15.82 -14.63 5.06
N ALA A 393 15.49 -15.93 4.86
CA ALA A 393 16.16 -16.77 3.88
C ALA A 393 15.91 -16.29 2.42
N VAL A 394 14.79 -15.61 2.18
CA VAL A 394 14.49 -14.99 0.89
C VAL A 394 15.56 -13.98 0.47
N VAL A 395 16.16 -13.26 1.42
CA VAL A 395 17.21 -12.29 1.11
C VAL A 395 18.47 -12.98 0.61
N ASP A 396 18.85 -14.11 1.23
CA ASP A 396 20.03 -14.88 0.80
C ASP A 396 19.86 -15.45 -0.61
N GLU A 397 18.65 -15.88 -0.96
CA GLU A 397 18.32 -16.34 -2.31
C GLU A 397 18.41 -15.18 -3.33
N ILE A 398 17.84 -14.04 -3.02
CA ILE A 398 17.87 -12.85 -3.88
C ILE A 398 19.32 -12.39 -4.12
N VAL A 399 20.14 -12.37 -3.08
CA VAL A 399 21.57 -12.02 -3.16
C VAL A 399 22.35 -12.99 -4.05
N LYS A 400 22.07 -14.29 -3.96
CA LYS A 400 22.73 -15.32 -4.80
C LYS A 400 22.34 -15.21 -6.29
N GLY A 401 21.13 -14.75 -6.58
CA GLY A 401 20.60 -14.64 -7.93
C GLY A 401 20.75 -13.25 -8.56
N VAL A 402 21.52 -12.32 -7.97
CA VAL A 402 21.69 -10.95 -8.47
C VAL A 402 22.26 -10.94 -9.91
N LEU A 403 21.67 -10.07 -10.80
CA LEU A 403 21.98 -9.97 -12.23
C LEU A 403 22.98 -8.84 -12.54
#